data_5263389137d34b793ca9ac0daa6e2ecd
#
_entry.id   5263389137d34b793ca9ac0daa6e2ecd
#
_cell.length_a   1.000
_cell.length_b   1.000
_cell.length_c   1.000
_cell.angle_alpha   90.00
_cell.angle_beta   90.00
_cell.angle_gamma   90.00
#
_symmetry.space_group_name_H-M   'P 1'
#
loop_
_entity.id
_entity.type
_entity.pdbx_description
1 polymer ?
#
loop_
_entity_poly.entity_id
_entity_poly.type
_entity_poly.pdbx_seq_one_letter_code
_entity_poly.pdbx_strand_id
1 'polypeptide(L)'
;SGDASPINRLLEAMVRMKASDLHLSADNPPKIRVDGAIQNLPGGTHQTAEALWNLFLPITPERNRLQFEDLKDTDFAYEIMGLGRFRVNIFMDRKGPGGVFRIIPSKILTADDLHLPEVIRNFSNLSKGLVLVTGPTGSGKSTTLYSALITVNSVESNVCTVEDPIEFQLQGINQFQTNEKIGLSFGAVLRSLLRQDPDTILIGEIRDEDTARVAIQAALTGHLVFSTLHTNDAIGTVTRLLDMGVEGYL
;
A
#
# COMPACT_ATOMS: atom_id res chain seq x y z
N SER A 1 -7.81 -12.26 27.58
CA SER A 1 -7.00 -11.07 27.90
C SER A 1 -5.58 -11.34 27.42
N GLY A 2 -5.30 -11.02 26.16
CA GLY A 2 -3.95 -11.09 25.61
C GLY A 2 -3.14 -9.94 26.20
N ASP A 3 -1.98 -10.26 26.77
CA ASP A 3 -0.99 -9.30 27.21
C ASP A 3 -0.64 -8.38 26.02
N ALA A 4 -1.11 -7.14 26.09
CA ALA A 4 -0.85 -6.18 25.00
C ALA A 4 0.65 -5.92 24.96
N SER A 5 1.29 -6.22 23.82
CA SER A 5 2.71 -5.96 23.63
C SER A 5 3.04 -4.51 24.05
N PRO A 6 4.16 -4.25 24.73
CA PRO A 6 4.51 -2.91 25.22
C PRO A 6 4.48 -1.82 24.12
N ILE A 7 4.77 -2.19 22.88
CA ILE A 7 4.69 -1.29 21.71
C ILE A 7 3.27 -0.78 21.46
N ASN A 8 2.24 -1.57 21.81
CA ASN A 8 0.84 -1.22 21.55
C ASN A 8 0.45 0.10 22.21
N ARG A 9 0.98 0.37 23.41
CA ARG A 9 0.72 1.65 24.13
C ARG A 9 1.24 2.87 23.35
N LEU A 10 2.39 2.72 22.70
CA LEU A 10 2.97 3.80 21.88
C LEU A 10 2.15 4.00 20.60
N LEU A 11 1.70 2.91 19.99
CA LEU A 11 0.84 2.95 18.80
C LEU A 11 -0.56 3.50 19.11
N GLU A 12 -1.14 3.16 20.26
CA GLU A 12 -2.39 3.76 20.74
C GLU A 12 -2.25 5.28 20.95
N ALA A 13 -1.15 5.71 21.58
CA ALA A 13 -0.87 7.13 21.78
C ALA A 13 -0.71 7.86 20.44
N MET A 14 0.03 7.27 19.50
CA MET A 14 0.19 7.76 18.13
C MET A 14 -1.17 7.97 17.44
N VAL A 15 -2.04 6.96 17.47
CA VAL A 15 -3.37 7.02 16.84
C VAL A 15 -4.26 8.06 17.50
N ARG A 16 -4.26 8.13 18.85
CA ARG A 16 -5.02 9.13 19.62
C ARG A 16 -4.62 10.56 19.25
N MET A 17 -3.34 10.78 18.97
CA MET A 17 -2.81 12.06 18.53
C MET A 17 -2.95 12.34 17.04
N LYS A 18 -3.64 11.45 16.30
CA LYS A 18 -3.81 11.51 14.83
C LYS A 18 -2.49 11.61 14.08
N ALA A 19 -1.43 11.01 14.62
CA ALA A 19 -0.14 10.97 13.98
C ALA A 19 -0.13 9.92 12.86
N SER A 20 0.58 10.21 11.77
CA SER A 20 0.76 9.29 10.64
C SER A 20 1.86 8.27 10.88
N ASP A 21 2.90 8.66 11.62
CA ASP A 21 4.08 7.82 11.85
C ASP A 21 4.56 7.93 13.31
N LEU A 22 5.06 6.81 13.84
CA LEU A 22 5.84 6.73 15.08
C LEU A 22 7.28 6.35 14.71
N HIS A 23 8.23 7.12 15.21
CA HIS A 23 9.67 6.89 15.01
C HIS A 23 10.32 6.56 16.34
N LEU A 24 11.00 5.43 16.39
CA LEU A 24 11.77 4.95 17.55
C LEU A 24 13.23 4.78 17.14
N SER A 25 14.15 5.35 17.90
CA SER A 25 15.59 5.17 17.71
C SER A 25 16.32 5.23 19.04
N ALA A 26 17.42 4.49 19.13
CA ALA A 26 18.20 4.41 20.36
C ALA A 26 18.69 5.79 20.82
N ASP A 27 18.72 6.00 22.14
CA ASP A 27 19.11 7.23 22.83
C ASP A 27 18.23 8.46 22.50
N ASN A 28 17.02 8.23 21.97
CA ASN A 28 16.08 9.29 21.70
C ASN A 28 14.72 8.99 22.35
N PRO A 29 13.93 10.02 22.68
CA PRO A 29 12.54 9.83 23.01
C PRO A 29 11.76 9.41 21.74
N PRO A 30 10.67 8.65 21.87
CA PRO A 30 9.75 8.40 20.78
C PRO A 30 9.28 9.69 20.10
N LYS A 31 9.27 9.69 18.77
CA LYS A 31 8.79 10.83 17.97
C LYS A 31 7.60 10.41 17.13
N ILE A 32 6.71 11.35 16.89
CA ILE A 32 5.53 11.15 16.04
C ILE A 32 5.50 12.21 14.95
N ARG A 33 4.88 11.86 13.82
CA ARG A 33 4.59 12.81 12.73
C ARG A 33 3.12 13.17 12.76
N VAL A 34 2.82 14.45 12.98
CA VAL A 34 1.46 15.01 12.95
C VAL A 34 1.42 16.12 11.91
N ASP A 35 0.47 16.08 10.99
CA ASP A 35 0.33 17.05 9.89
C ASP A 35 1.64 17.35 9.15
N GLY A 36 2.44 16.31 8.94
CA GLY A 36 3.74 16.40 8.27
C GLY A 36 4.92 16.82 9.16
N ALA A 37 4.68 17.38 10.33
CA ALA A 37 5.74 17.81 11.27
C ALA A 37 6.11 16.69 12.25
N ILE A 38 7.42 16.53 12.52
CA ILE A 38 7.92 15.59 13.54
C ILE A 38 8.01 16.31 14.89
N GLN A 39 7.50 15.66 15.93
CA GLN A 39 7.55 16.13 17.31
C GLN A 39 7.77 14.98 18.29
N ASN A 40 8.22 15.24 19.49
CA ASN A 40 8.34 14.22 20.53
C ASN A 40 6.96 13.74 20.98
N LEU A 41 6.83 12.43 21.20
CA LEU A 41 5.63 11.89 21.83
C LEU A 41 5.55 12.38 23.28
N PRO A 42 4.47 13.05 23.71
CA PRO A 42 4.33 13.52 25.08
C PRO A 42 4.48 12.38 26.11
N GLY A 43 5.27 12.59 27.13
CA GLY A 43 5.58 11.56 28.13
C GLY A 43 6.55 10.48 27.68
N GLY A 44 7.07 10.56 26.46
CA GLY A 44 8.09 9.63 25.95
C GLY A 44 9.43 9.84 26.62
N THR A 45 10.05 8.75 27.08
CA THR A 45 11.40 8.74 27.65
C THR A 45 12.41 8.22 26.66
N HIS A 46 13.69 8.56 26.85
CA HIS A 46 14.78 8.00 26.04
C HIS A 46 14.78 6.47 26.14
N GLN A 47 14.92 5.83 24.99
CA GLN A 47 14.93 4.37 24.86
C GLN A 47 16.36 3.89 24.62
N THR A 48 16.80 2.90 25.40
CA THR A 48 18.07 2.22 25.12
C THR A 48 17.91 1.25 23.93
N ALA A 49 19.02 0.87 23.30
CA ALA A 49 19.00 -0.14 22.23
C ALA A 49 18.36 -1.46 22.68
N GLU A 50 18.65 -1.90 23.90
CA GLU A 50 18.07 -3.11 24.48
C GLU A 50 16.55 -2.97 24.71
N ALA A 51 16.11 -1.83 25.23
CA ALA A 51 14.67 -1.56 25.44
C ALA A 51 13.92 -1.57 24.12
N LEU A 52 14.47 -0.98 23.06
CA LEU A 52 13.86 -0.99 21.73
C LEU A 52 13.79 -2.41 21.15
N TRP A 53 14.85 -3.21 21.29
CA TRP A 53 14.82 -4.60 20.85
C TRP A 53 13.74 -5.40 21.55
N ASN A 54 13.58 -5.20 22.87
CA ASN A 54 12.53 -5.84 23.66
C ASN A 54 11.10 -5.37 23.25
N LEU A 55 10.96 -4.16 22.71
CA LEU A 55 9.70 -3.69 22.12
C LEU A 55 9.41 -4.34 20.77
N PHE A 56 10.42 -4.52 19.92
CA PHE A 56 10.25 -5.01 18.55
C PHE A 56 10.12 -6.53 18.47
N LEU A 57 10.89 -7.26 19.27
CA LEU A 57 10.98 -8.71 19.20
C LEU A 57 9.62 -9.43 19.28
N PRO A 58 8.70 -9.09 20.20
CA PRO A 58 7.40 -9.76 20.32
C PRO A 58 6.51 -9.62 19.08
N ILE A 59 6.66 -8.54 18.34
CA ILE A 59 5.80 -8.23 17.18
C ILE A 59 6.42 -8.62 15.84
N THR A 60 7.72 -8.93 15.82
CA THR A 60 8.44 -9.26 14.59
C THR A 60 8.24 -10.74 14.23
N PRO A 61 7.65 -11.06 13.06
CA PRO A 61 7.51 -12.43 12.61
C PRO A 61 8.87 -13.14 12.48
N GLU A 62 8.92 -14.45 12.69
CA GLU A 62 10.15 -15.23 12.67
C GLU A 62 10.97 -15.02 11.39
N ARG A 63 10.32 -15.09 10.22
CA ARG A 63 11.00 -14.82 8.94
C ARG A 63 11.65 -13.43 8.87
N ASN A 64 11.03 -12.43 9.49
CA ASN A 64 11.52 -11.06 9.52
C ASN A 64 12.65 -10.89 10.52
N ARG A 65 12.68 -11.68 11.60
CA ARG A 65 13.83 -11.73 12.53
C ARG A 65 15.07 -12.26 11.81
N LEU A 66 14.93 -13.37 11.08
CA LEU A 66 16.02 -13.93 10.28
C LEU A 66 16.50 -12.94 9.22
N GLN A 67 15.58 -12.27 8.53
CA GLN A 67 15.93 -11.22 7.57
C GLN A 67 16.71 -10.07 8.22
N PHE A 68 16.26 -9.62 9.39
CA PHE A 68 16.95 -8.56 10.14
C PHE A 68 18.32 -8.97 10.64
N GLU A 69 18.53 -10.21 11.05
CA GLU A 69 19.83 -10.74 11.43
C GLU A 69 20.84 -10.69 10.29
N ASP A 70 20.38 -10.92 9.05
CA ASP A 70 21.19 -10.92 7.86
C ASP A 70 21.38 -9.51 7.28
N LEU A 71 20.28 -8.80 6.99
CA LEU A 71 20.28 -7.54 6.25
C LEU A 71 20.31 -6.28 7.13
N LYS A 72 20.11 -6.41 8.45
CA LYS A 72 19.95 -5.29 9.40
C LYS A 72 18.79 -4.34 9.06
N ASP A 73 17.84 -4.83 8.28
CA ASP A 73 16.64 -4.13 7.84
C ASP A 73 15.52 -5.13 7.53
N THR A 74 14.28 -4.81 7.91
CA THR A 74 13.13 -5.66 7.60
C THR A 74 11.83 -4.85 7.60
N ASP A 75 10.93 -5.19 6.69
CA ASP A 75 9.59 -4.63 6.57
C ASP A 75 8.53 -5.70 6.81
N PHE A 76 7.49 -5.36 7.58
CA PHE A 76 6.31 -6.22 7.78
C PHE A 76 5.08 -5.40 8.15
N ALA A 77 3.92 -6.06 8.16
CA ALA A 77 2.69 -5.46 8.67
C ALA A 77 2.40 -5.94 10.09
N TYR A 78 1.95 -5.04 10.94
CA TYR A 78 1.50 -5.33 12.30
C TYR A 78 0.08 -4.81 12.50
N GLU A 79 -0.80 -5.64 13.03
CA GLU A 79 -2.21 -5.30 13.23
C GLU A 79 -2.59 -5.38 14.70
N ILE A 80 -3.31 -4.37 15.17
CA ILE A 80 -3.90 -4.34 16.52
C ILE A 80 -5.41 -4.28 16.34
N MET A 81 -6.10 -5.34 16.79
CA MET A 81 -7.57 -5.41 16.69
C MET A 81 -8.22 -4.19 17.36
N GLY A 82 -9.11 -3.54 16.62
CA GLY A 82 -9.82 -2.34 17.09
C GLY A 82 -9.03 -1.03 17.05
N LEU A 83 -7.72 -1.07 16.76
CA LEU A 83 -6.89 0.13 16.65
C LEU A 83 -6.52 0.44 15.20
N GLY A 84 -5.96 -0.53 14.48
CA GLY A 84 -5.55 -0.36 13.11
C GLY A 84 -4.39 -1.28 12.70
N ARG A 85 -4.00 -1.15 11.44
CA ARG A 85 -2.87 -1.85 10.84
C ARG A 85 -1.72 -0.87 10.60
N PHE A 86 -0.51 -1.35 10.80
CA PHE A 86 0.71 -0.54 10.70
C PHE A 86 1.69 -1.21 9.73
N ARG A 87 2.27 -0.42 8.84
CA ARG A 87 3.49 -0.81 8.14
C ARG A 87 4.67 -0.54 9.06
N VAL A 88 5.48 -1.54 9.29
CA VAL A 88 6.61 -1.50 10.20
C VAL A 88 7.89 -1.72 9.41
N ASN A 89 8.84 -0.81 9.55
CA ASN A 89 10.22 -1.00 9.13
C ASN A 89 11.10 -0.99 10.39
N ILE A 90 11.87 -2.04 10.59
CA ILE A 90 12.91 -2.12 11.64
C ILE A 90 14.27 -2.12 10.96
N PHE A 91 15.15 -1.27 11.43
CA PHE A 91 16.49 -1.09 10.88
C PHE A 91 17.55 -1.02 12.00
N MET A 92 18.82 -1.17 11.64
CA MET A 92 19.96 -0.99 12.54
C MET A 92 20.75 0.25 12.13
N ASP A 93 20.93 1.18 13.07
CA ASP A 93 21.86 2.29 12.92
C ASP A 93 23.09 2.09 13.83
N ARG A 94 23.99 3.07 13.86
CA ARG A 94 25.22 3.00 14.68
C ARG A 94 24.97 2.93 16.19
N LYS A 95 23.79 3.32 16.66
CA LYS A 95 23.41 3.35 18.08
C LYS A 95 22.63 2.11 18.51
N GLY A 96 22.07 1.37 17.55
CA GLY A 96 21.27 0.19 17.81
C GLY A 96 20.06 0.09 16.90
N PRO A 97 19.08 -0.76 17.25
CA PRO A 97 17.88 -0.92 16.46
C PRO A 97 17.01 0.34 16.51
N GLY A 98 16.39 0.65 15.38
CA GLY A 98 15.35 1.67 15.24
C GLY A 98 14.12 1.09 14.56
N GLY A 99 13.00 1.79 14.65
CA GLY A 99 11.77 1.37 13.99
C GLY A 99 10.90 2.54 13.58
N VAL A 100 10.26 2.42 12.43
CA VAL A 100 9.23 3.34 11.94
C VAL A 100 7.94 2.58 11.76
N PHE A 101 6.90 3.09 12.38
CA PHE A 101 5.54 2.54 12.31
C PHE A 101 4.64 3.56 11.62
N ARG A 102 4.13 3.23 10.45
CA ARG A 102 3.17 4.06 9.72
C ARG A 102 1.79 3.45 9.82
N ILE A 103 0.81 4.24 10.28
CA ILE A 103 -0.58 3.76 10.29
C ILE A 103 -1.10 3.63 8.86
N ILE A 104 -1.73 2.49 8.60
CA ILE A 104 -2.48 2.25 7.37
C ILE A 104 -3.93 2.62 7.69
N PRO A 105 -4.51 3.64 7.05
CA PRO A 105 -5.88 4.04 7.32
C PRO A 105 -6.84 2.85 7.17
N SER A 106 -7.70 2.62 8.15
CA SER A 106 -8.66 1.51 8.14
C SER A 106 -9.94 1.83 7.37
N LYS A 107 -10.24 3.12 7.20
CA LYS A 107 -11.42 3.56 6.46
C LYS A 107 -11.02 3.93 5.04
N ILE A 108 -11.58 3.20 4.09
CA ILE A 108 -11.49 3.55 2.68
C ILE A 108 -12.57 4.59 2.41
N LEU A 109 -12.16 5.72 1.83
CA LEU A 109 -13.08 6.79 1.48
C LEU A 109 -13.88 6.38 0.24
N THR A 110 -15.19 6.58 0.29
CA THR A 110 -16.08 6.36 -0.84
C THR A 110 -15.96 7.48 -1.88
N ALA A 111 -16.50 7.30 -3.07
CA ALA A 111 -16.56 8.34 -4.09
C ALA A 111 -17.33 9.59 -3.60
N ASP A 112 -18.30 9.41 -2.70
CA ASP A 112 -19.03 10.51 -2.06
C ASP A 112 -18.18 11.25 -1.04
N ASP A 113 -17.47 10.53 -0.15
CA ASP A 113 -16.53 11.13 0.81
C ASP A 113 -15.45 11.97 0.10
N LEU A 114 -15.02 11.53 -1.08
CA LEU A 114 -14.00 12.20 -1.90
C LEU A 114 -14.56 13.31 -2.79
N HIS A 115 -15.89 13.50 -2.82
CA HIS A 115 -16.55 14.44 -3.71
C HIS A 115 -16.14 14.28 -5.19
N LEU A 116 -15.94 13.03 -5.64
CA LEU A 116 -15.52 12.78 -7.01
C LEU A 116 -16.61 13.23 -7.99
N PRO A 117 -16.23 13.93 -9.09
CA PRO A 117 -17.13 14.28 -10.16
C PRO A 117 -17.84 13.04 -10.74
N GLU A 118 -19.06 13.20 -11.21
CA GLU A 118 -19.88 12.11 -11.76
C GLU A 118 -19.17 11.37 -12.91
N VAL A 119 -18.44 12.07 -13.75
CA VAL A 119 -17.67 11.46 -14.85
C VAL A 119 -16.63 10.47 -14.34
N ILE A 120 -15.99 10.76 -13.23
CA ILE A 120 -14.99 9.86 -12.60
C ILE A 120 -15.69 8.64 -11.98
N ARG A 121 -16.82 8.86 -11.31
CA ARG A 121 -17.63 7.76 -10.74
C ARG A 121 -18.10 6.80 -11.82
N ASN A 122 -18.48 7.33 -12.98
CA ASN A 122 -18.96 6.53 -14.11
C ASN A 122 -17.91 5.61 -14.72
N PHE A 123 -16.61 5.81 -14.46
CA PHE A 123 -15.58 4.85 -14.86
C PHE A 123 -15.77 3.48 -14.19
N SER A 124 -16.34 3.44 -12.99
CA SER A 124 -16.67 2.18 -12.32
C SER A 124 -17.82 1.41 -12.96
N ASN A 125 -18.59 2.04 -13.82
CA ASN A 125 -19.73 1.43 -14.52
C ASN A 125 -19.36 0.91 -15.93
N LEU A 126 -18.08 1.04 -16.32
CA LEU A 126 -17.62 0.51 -17.60
C LEU A 126 -17.58 -1.02 -17.55
N SER A 127 -17.98 -1.65 -18.66
CA SER A 127 -17.94 -3.11 -18.78
C SER A 127 -16.51 -3.62 -19.08
N LYS A 128 -15.67 -2.79 -19.71
CA LYS A 128 -14.29 -3.08 -20.06
C LYS A 128 -13.52 -1.81 -20.39
N GLY A 129 -12.23 -1.89 -20.43
CA GLY A 129 -11.33 -0.81 -20.82
C GLY A 129 -10.22 -0.59 -19.80
N LEU A 130 -9.30 0.30 -20.12
CA LEU A 130 -8.19 0.70 -19.26
C LEU A 130 -8.45 2.10 -18.70
N VAL A 131 -8.54 2.22 -17.39
CA VAL A 131 -8.67 3.50 -16.66
C VAL A 131 -7.36 3.76 -15.94
N LEU A 132 -6.70 4.87 -16.28
CA LEU A 132 -5.43 5.28 -15.67
C LEU A 132 -5.63 6.53 -14.81
N VAL A 133 -5.21 6.43 -13.54
CA VAL A 133 -5.17 7.56 -12.62
C VAL A 133 -3.74 8.03 -12.49
N THR A 134 -3.49 9.29 -12.85
CA THR A 134 -2.14 9.86 -12.93
C THR A 134 -1.94 11.00 -11.95
N GLY A 135 -0.70 11.33 -11.68
CA GLY A 135 -0.33 12.43 -10.79
C GLY A 135 0.91 12.11 -9.95
N PRO A 136 1.46 13.10 -9.23
CA PRO A 136 2.61 12.91 -8.35
C PRO A 136 2.27 12.01 -7.15
N THR A 137 3.29 11.55 -6.45
CA THR A 137 3.11 10.80 -5.19
C THR A 137 2.36 11.64 -4.17
N GLY A 138 1.40 11.02 -3.47
CA GLY A 138 0.57 11.71 -2.47
C GLY A 138 -0.63 12.49 -3.04
N SER A 139 -0.87 12.47 -4.37
CA SER A 139 -2.01 13.15 -4.99
C SER A 139 -3.36 12.45 -4.83
N GLY A 140 -3.41 11.30 -4.16
CA GLY A 140 -4.66 10.55 -3.93
C GLY A 140 -4.98 9.49 -5.00
N LYS A 141 -4.04 9.11 -5.86
CA LYS A 141 -4.27 8.08 -6.90
C LYS A 141 -4.82 6.77 -6.32
N SER A 142 -4.11 6.19 -5.35
CA SER A 142 -4.54 4.94 -4.69
C SER A 142 -5.90 5.12 -4.01
N THR A 143 -6.12 6.23 -3.31
CA THR A 143 -7.39 6.53 -2.65
C THR A 143 -8.56 6.54 -3.64
N THR A 144 -8.36 7.17 -4.80
CA THR A 144 -9.36 7.22 -5.89
C THR A 144 -9.64 5.82 -6.45
N LEU A 145 -8.59 5.03 -6.68
CA LEU A 145 -8.73 3.66 -7.19
C LEU A 145 -9.42 2.73 -6.20
N TYR A 146 -9.07 2.80 -4.92
CA TYR A 146 -9.77 2.01 -3.89
C TYR A 146 -11.24 2.39 -3.78
N SER A 147 -11.56 3.68 -3.91
CA SER A 147 -12.94 4.15 -3.97
C SER A 147 -13.71 3.55 -5.16
N ALA A 148 -13.07 3.47 -6.33
CA ALA A 148 -13.66 2.81 -7.50
C ALA A 148 -13.86 1.30 -7.28
N LEU A 149 -12.87 0.61 -6.67
CA LEU A 149 -12.98 -0.81 -6.37
C LEU A 149 -14.13 -1.14 -5.42
N ILE A 150 -14.37 -0.33 -4.39
CA ILE A 150 -15.53 -0.51 -3.50
C ILE A 150 -16.83 -0.43 -4.29
N THR A 151 -16.89 0.47 -5.26
CA THR A 151 -18.09 0.69 -6.07
C THR A 151 -18.39 -0.52 -6.99
N VAL A 152 -17.36 -1.14 -7.58
CA VAL A 152 -17.52 -2.31 -8.46
C VAL A 152 -17.59 -3.63 -7.71
N ASN A 153 -17.20 -3.66 -6.45
CA ASN A 153 -17.20 -4.87 -5.64
C ASN A 153 -18.60 -5.30 -5.27
N SER A 154 -19.09 -6.34 -5.89
CA SER A 154 -20.37 -6.98 -5.62
C SER A 154 -20.20 -8.49 -5.51
N VAL A 155 -21.23 -9.19 -5.01
CA VAL A 155 -21.23 -10.66 -4.91
C VAL A 155 -21.15 -11.32 -6.30
N GLU A 156 -21.56 -10.61 -7.35
CA GLU A 156 -21.58 -11.10 -8.73
C GLU A 156 -20.32 -10.76 -9.51
N SER A 157 -19.38 -10.01 -8.93
CA SER A 157 -18.17 -9.54 -9.60
C SER A 157 -16.91 -10.16 -9.01
N ASN A 158 -16.08 -10.74 -9.84
CA ASN A 158 -14.74 -11.19 -9.46
C ASN A 158 -13.74 -10.05 -9.61
N VAL A 159 -13.41 -9.40 -8.50
CA VAL A 159 -12.47 -8.29 -8.46
C VAL A 159 -11.12 -8.78 -7.93
N CYS A 160 -10.08 -8.54 -8.71
CA CYS A 160 -8.71 -8.94 -8.37
C CYS A 160 -7.77 -7.73 -8.37
N THR A 161 -6.78 -7.73 -7.47
CA THR A 161 -5.74 -6.71 -7.47
C THR A 161 -4.33 -7.30 -7.47
N VAL A 162 -3.37 -6.56 -8.02
CA VAL A 162 -1.94 -6.80 -7.84
C VAL A 162 -1.27 -5.51 -7.39
N GLU A 163 -0.59 -5.55 -6.24
CA GLU A 163 -0.14 -4.35 -5.51
C GLU A 163 1.27 -4.53 -4.93
N ASP A 164 1.94 -3.41 -4.65
CA ASP A 164 3.28 -3.40 -4.05
C ASP A 164 3.48 -2.19 -3.11
N PRO A 165 3.19 -2.36 -1.80
CA PRO A 165 2.44 -3.43 -1.16
C PRO A 165 0.92 -3.21 -1.24
N ILE A 166 0.14 -4.17 -0.69
CA ILE A 166 -1.30 -3.98 -0.43
C ILE A 166 -1.46 -2.92 0.66
N GLU A 167 -2.08 -1.79 0.30
CA GLU A 167 -2.29 -0.67 1.24
C GLU A 167 -3.50 -0.89 2.17
N PHE A 168 -4.61 -1.41 1.64
CA PHE A 168 -5.82 -1.70 2.39
C PHE A 168 -6.30 -3.11 2.11
N GLN A 169 -6.78 -3.79 3.15
CA GLN A 169 -7.47 -5.07 2.96
C GLN A 169 -8.93 -4.82 2.62
N LEU A 170 -9.34 -5.32 1.46
CA LEU A 170 -10.70 -5.20 0.94
C LEU A 170 -11.44 -6.52 1.09
N GLN A 171 -12.56 -6.49 1.79
CA GLN A 171 -13.41 -7.68 1.91
C GLN A 171 -14.07 -7.98 0.55
N GLY A 172 -14.03 -9.25 0.14
CA GLY A 172 -14.63 -9.70 -1.12
C GLY A 172 -13.77 -9.48 -2.35
N ILE A 173 -12.54 -8.98 -2.22
CA ILE A 173 -11.58 -8.76 -3.30
C ILE A 173 -10.37 -9.66 -3.14
N ASN A 174 -9.94 -10.29 -4.22
CA ASN A 174 -8.75 -11.13 -4.27
C ASN A 174 -7.51 -10.24 -4.47
N GLN A 175 -6.75 -9.99 -3.42
CA GLN A 175 -5.61 -9.09 -3.43
C GLN A 175 -4.29 -9.85 -3.43
N PHE A 176 -3.46 -9.58 -4.43
CA PHE A 176 -2.14 -10.22 -4.61
C PHE A 176 -1.04 -9.18 -4.43
N GLN A 177 -0.06 -9.51 -3.61
CA GLN A 177 1.12 -8.67 -3.43
C GLN A 177 2.28 -9.19 -4.24
N THR A 178 2.97 -8.30 -4.94
CA THR A 178 4.21 -8.63 -5.66
C THR A 178 5.31 -9.09 -4.71
N ASN A 179 6.24 -9.87 -5.23
CA ASN A 179 7.47 -10.25 -4.55
C ASN A 179 8.56 -10.55 -5.59
N GLU A 180 9.31 -9.54 -5.97
CA GLU A 180 10.34 -9.66 -7.00
C GLU A 180 11.43 -10.67 -6.65
N LYS A 181 11.73 -10.86 -5.33
CA LYS A 181 12.74 -11.81 -4.86
C LYS A 181 12.47 -13.27 -5.28
N ILE A 182 11.20 -13.60 -5.50
CA ILE A 182 10.75 -14.94 -5.93
C ILE A 182 10.12 -14.92 -7.34
N GLY A 183 10.34 -13.85 -8.11
CA GLY A 183 9.85 -13.73 -9.49
C GLY A 183 8.36 -13.35 -9.62
N LEU A 184 7.69 -12.95 -8.55
CA LEU A 184 6.32 -12.45 -8.59
C LEU A 184 6.30 -10.95 -8.92
N SER A 185 6.64 -10.59 -10.15
CA SER A 185 6.50 -9.23 -10.67
C SER A 185 5.04 -8.90 -11.00
N PHE A 186 4.73 -7.61 -11.21
CA PHE A 186 3.40 -7.18 -11.64
C PHE A 186 2.91 -7.93 -12.87
N GLY A 187 3.73 -8.03 -13.92
CA GLY A 187 3.37 -8.75 -15.15
C GLY A 187 3.17 -10.24 -14.93
N ALA A 188 3.98 -10.89 -14.10
CA ALA A 188 3.84 -12.32 -13.81
C ALA A 188 2.54 -12.61 -13.05
N VAL A 189 2.22 -11.83 -12.01
CA VAL A 189 0.99 -11.98 -11.25
C VAL A 189 -0.22 -11.67 -12.11
N LEU A 190 -0.19 -10.59 -12.91
CA LEU A 190 -1.28 -10.19 -13.79
C LEU A 190 -1.62 -11.30 -14.81
N ARG A 191 -0.63 -11.92 -15.44
CA ARG A 191 -0.86 -13.10 -16.32
C ARG A 191 -1.52 -14.26 -15.58
N SER A 192 -1.22 -14.45 -14.31
CA SER A 192 -1.89 -15.47 -13.50
C SER A 192 -3.33 -15.10 -13.18
N LEU A 193 -3.58 -13.83 -12.86
CA LEU A 193 -4.92 -13.30 -12.56
C LEU A 193 -5.88 -13.49 -13.75
N LEU A 194 -5.42 -13.26 -14.96
CA LEU A 194 -6.23 -13.41 -16.18
C LEU A 194 -6.76 -14.83 -16.39
N ARG A 195 -6.21 -15.84 -15.70
CA ARG A 195 -6.72 -17.22 -15.72
C ARG A 195 -7.71 -17.53 -14.58
N GLN A 196 -8.02 -16.55 -13.77
CA GLN A 196 -8.93 -16.67 -12.63
C GLN A 196 -10.31 -16.05 -12.91
N ASP A 197 -10.61 -15.80 -14.18
CA ASP A 197 -11.88 -15.22 -14.65
C ASP A 197 -12.25 -13.91 -13.93
N PRO A 198 -11.36 -12.89 -13.93
CA PRO A 198 -11.65 -11.62 -13.28
C PRO A 198 -12.56 -10.74 -14.15
N ASP A 199 -13.52 -10.06 -13.56
CA ASP A 199 -14.30 -9.00 -14.24
C ASP A 199 -13.56 -7.67 -14.18
N THR A 200 -13.00 -7.37 -13.02
CA THR A 200 -12.26 -6.12 -12.77
C THR A 200 -10.89 -6.41 -12.19
N ILE A 201 -9.88 -5.74 -12.70
CA ILE A 201 -8.48 -5.88 -12.27
C ILE A 201 -7.94 -4.51 -11.85
N LEU A 202 -7.36 -4.42 -10.65
CA LEU A 202 -6.51 -3.29 -10.27
C LEU A 202 -5.04 -3.69 -10.35
N ILE A 203 -4.26 -2.92 -11.08
CA ILE A 203 -2.81 -2.98 -11.08
C ILE A 203 -2.32 -1.76 -10.32
N GLY A 204 -1.63 -1.93 -9.18
CA GLY A 204 -1.20 -0.83 -8.33
C GLY A 204 -0.50 0.27 -9.10
N GLU A 205 0.42 -0.11 -10.00
CA GLU A 205 1.07 0.80 -10.93
C GLU A 205 1.66 0.07 -12.15
N ILE A 206 1.82 0.79 -13.24
CA ILE A 206 2.53 0.33 -14.44
C ILE A 206 3.92 1.00 -14.45
N ARG A 207 4.98 0.17 -14.33
CA ARG A 207 6.38 0.63 -14.30
C ARG A 207 7.18 0.22 -15.54
N ASP A 208 6.74 -0.82 -16.23
CA ASP A 208 7.49 -1.48 -17.31
C ASP A 208 6.59 -1.85 -18.50
N GLU A 209 7.23 -2.11 -19.64
CA GLU A 209 6.58 -2.48 -20.90
C GLU A 209 5.73 -3.75 -20.73
N ASP A 210 6.24 -4.77 -20.06
CA ASP A 210 5.57 -6.07 -19.92
C ASP A 210 4.23 -5.90 -19.18
N THR A 211 4.22 -5.18 -18.06
CA THR A 211 3.00 -4.87 -17.32
C THR A 211 2.03 -4.03 -18.13
N ALA A 212 2.53 -3.00 -18.84
CA ALA A 212 1.71 -2.14 -19.70
C ALA A 212 1.00 -2.93 -20.79
N ARG A 213 1.75 -3.77 -21.51
CA ARG A 213 1.25 -4.60 -22.60
C ARG A 213 0.16 -5.56 -22.12
N VAL A 214 0.39 -6.27 -21.00
CA VAL A 214 -0.60 -7.22 -20.45
C VAL A 214 -1.85 -6.49 -19.97
N ALA A 215 -1.72 -5.31 -19.34
CA ALA A 215 -2.84 -4.48 -18.92
C ALA A 215 -3.73 -4.02 -20.08
N ILE A 216 -3.10 -3.54 -21.16
CA ILE A 216 -3.81 -3.12 -22.38
C ILE A 216 -4.52 -4.31 -23.04
N GLN A 217 -3.84 -5.45 -23.17
CA GLN A 217 -4.45 -6.66 -23.73
C GLN A 217 -5.64 -7.13 -22.90
N ALA A 218 -5.55 -7.11 -21.57
CA ALA A 218 -6.67 -7.45 -20.69
C ALA A 218 -7.86 -6.51 -20.93
N ALA A 219 -7.62 -5.21 -21.02
CA ALA A 219 -8.66 -4.21 -21.30
C ALA A 219 -9.33 -4.41 -22.66
N LEU A 220 -8.55 -4.76 -23.69
CA LEU A 220 -9.06 -5.03 -25.04
C LEU A 220 -9.87 -6.35 -25.11
N THR A 221 -9.52 -7.33 -24.28
CA THR A 221 -10.15 -8.67 -24.29
C THR A 221 -11.36 -8.78 -23.36
N GLY A 222 -11.84 -7.69 -22.77
CA GLY A 222 -13.13 -7.67 -22.09
C GLY A 222 -13.09 -7.36 -20.59
N HIS A 223 -11.92 -7.09 -20.01
CA HIS A 223 -11.78 -6.77 -18.59
C HIS A 223 -11.82 -5.27 -18.34
N LEU A 224 -12.35 -4.85 -17.19
CA LEU A 224 -12.18 -3.50 -16.69
C LEU A 224 -10.88 -3.44 -15.89
N VAL A 225 -9.91 -2.66 -16.37
CA VAL A 225 -8.58 -2.56 -15.77
C VAL A 225 -8.37 -1.16 -15.21
N PHE A 226 -8.06 -1.07 -13.93
CA PHE A 226 -7.64 0.16 -13.25
C PHE A 226 -6.15 0.13 -12.97
N SER A 227 -5.45 1.25 -13.19
CA SER A 227 -4.05 1.34 -12.79
C SER A 227 -3.62 2.77 -12.53
N THR A 228 -2.39 2.93 -12.03
CA THR A 228 -1.72 4.23 -11.91
C THR A 228 -0.54 4.33 -12.85
N LEU A 229 -0.26 5.57 -13.25
CA LEU A 229 0.96 5.93 -13.95
C LEU A 229 1.53 7.21 -13.31
N HIS A 230 2.86 7.28 -13.21
CA HIS A 230 3.53 8.46 -12.70
C HIS A 230 3.79 9.44 -13.85
N THR A 231 2.78 10.23 -14.21
CA THR A 231 2.86 11.35 -15.14
C THR A 231 2.26 12.59 -14.49
N ASN A 232 2.63 13.76 -14.97
CA ASN A 232 2.14 15.03 -14.42
C ASN A 232 0.68 15.32 -14.80
N ASP A 233 0.24 14.81 -15.94
CA ASP A 233 -1.10 15.00 -16.48
C ASP A 233 -1.58 13.77 -17.28
N ALA A 234 -2.85 13.78 -17.65
CA ALA A 234 -3.48 12.68 -18.39
C ALA A 234 -2.94 12.56 -19.84
N ILE A 235 -2.57 13.67 -20.48
CA ILE A 235 -2.07 13.66 -21.87
C ILE A 235 -0.68 13.03 -21.92
N GLY A 236 0.19 13.36 -20.96
CA GLY A 236 1.51 12.76 -20.81
C GLY A 236 1.51 11.25 -20.61
N THR A 237 0.36 10.68 -20.23
CA THR A 237 0.19 9.23 -20.10
C THR A 237 0.43 8.49 -21.41
N VAL A 238 -0.09 9.00 -22.53
CA VAL A 238 0.08 8.38 -23.85
C VAL A 238 1.57 8.38 -24.23
N THR A 239 2.24 9.53 -24.11
CA THR A 239 3.67 9.63 -24.35
C THR A 239 4.46 8.66 -23.46
N ARG A 240 4.11 8.57 -22.18
CA ARG A 240 4.79 7.68 -21.24
C ARG A 240 4.65 6.20 -21.62
N LEU A 241 3.47 5.77 -22.06
CA LEU A 241 3.26 4.40 -22.54
C LEU A 241 4.08 4.10 -23.80
N LEU A 242 4.14 5.04 -24.75
CA LEU A 242 4.99 4.93 -25.93
C LEU A 242 6.47 4.85 -25.58
N ASP A 243 6.95 5.69 -24.65
CA ASP A 243 8.34 5.67 -24.15
C ASP A 243 8.70 4.37 -23.46
N MET A 244 7.70 3.68 -22.87
CA MET A 244 7.85 2.37 -22.26
C MET A 244 7.87 1.22 -23.28
N GLY A 245 7.69 1.50 -24.58
CA GLY A 245 7.74 0.51 -25.65
C GLY A 245 6.37 -0.04 -26.07
N VAL A 246 5.27 0.51 -25.56
CA VAL A 246 3.93 0.13 -26.02
C VAL A 246 3.74 0.58 -27.46
N GLU A 247 3.27 -0.31 -28.32
CA GLU A 247 3.05 0.00 -29.74
C GLU A 247 1.89 1.00 -29.88
N GLY A 248 2.10 2.03 -30.73
CA GLY A 248 1.15 3.14 -30.90
C GLY A 248 -0.21 2.77 -31.52
N TYR A 249 -0.40 1.52 -31.93
CA TYR A 249 -1.68 1.00 -32.41
C TYR A 249 -2.52 0.31 -31.29
N LEU A 250 -1.94 0.07 -30.11
CA LEU A 250 -2.62 -0.42 -28.94
C LEU A 250 -3.21 0.72 -28.12
#